data_714268eb8fff91a641f9232ee8293e14
#
_entry.id   714268eb8fff91a641f9232ee8293e14
#
_cell.length_a   1.000
_cell.length_b   1.000
_cell.length_c   1.000
_cell.angle_alpha   90.00
_cell.angle_beta   90.00
_cell.angle_gamma   90.00
#
_symmetry.space_group_name_H-M   'P 1'
#
loop_
_entity.id
_entity.type
_entity.pdbx_description
1 polymer ?
#
loop_
_entity_poly.entity_id
_entity_poly.type
_entity_poly.pdbx_seq_one_letter_code
_entity_poly.pdbx_strand_id
1 'polypeptide(L)'
;MLEPVFTGYHSTMTMPKSEIRNPKSKIGNPATATSETLIPVIGEFIAVKPGFCGGKPHIVGHRIKVQHVAIWHKRMGMTPEEIVATHPSLSLPAVFAALAYYHGHVAEIEADIEADERFVAEMKAKAGPSLLQKKLAELHAQDDQVSPG
;
A
#
# COMPACT_ATOMS: atom_id res chain seq x y z
N MET A 1 33.26 41.94 46.83
CA MET A 1 33.99 40.76 47.27
C MET A 1 33.29 39.42 47.00
N LEU A 2 32.12 39.47 46.50
CA LEU A 2 31.36 38.27 46.28
C LEU A 2 31.14 37.93 44.75
N GLU A 3 31.78 38.70 43.91
CA GLU A 3 31.57 38.64 42.48
C GLU A 3 32.16 37.45 41.73
N PRO A 4 33.23 36.81 42.12
CA PRO A 4 33.79 35.74 41.34
C PRO A 4 32.97 34.48 41.34
N VAL A 5 32.02 34.35 42.24
CA VAL A 5 31.22 33.11 42.33
C VAL A 5 30.11 33.01 41.28
N PHE A 6 29.68 34.14 40.76
CA PHE A 6 28.57 34.15 39.78
C PHE A 6 28.98 33.80 38.35
N THR A 7 30.19 34.06 37.98
CA THR A 7 30.67 33.92 36.61
C THR A 7 30.86 32.46 36.24
N GLY A 8 31.17 31.62 37.16
CA GLY A 8 31.34 30.17 36.91
C GLY A 8 30.03 29.41 36.70
N TYR A 9 28.97 29.93 37.26
CA TYR A 9 27.71 29.24 37.23
C TYR A 9 26.99 29.36 35.86
N HIS A 10 27.15 30.48 35.19
CA HIS A 10 26.55 30.71 33.91
C HIS A 10 27.15 29.89 32.78
N SER A 11 28.43 29.60 32.84
CA SER A 11 29.08 28.79 31.80
C SER A 11 28.69 27.31 31.87
N THR A 12 28.37 26.83 33.05
CA THR A 12 27.91 25.45 33.24
C THR A 12 26.48 25.23 32.76
N MET A 13 25.63 26.23 32.77
CA MET A 13 24.26 26.11 32.29
C MET A 13 24.12 26.10 30.76
N THR A 14 25.11 26.58 30.07
CA THR A 14 25.10 26.61 28.59
C THR A 14 25.42 25.26 27.97
N MET A 15 26.18 24.46 28.68
CA MET A 15 26.59 23.13 28.19
C MET A 15 25.46 22.15 28.01
N PRO A 16 24.48 22.05 28.89
CA PRO A 16 23.37 21.09 28.73
C PRO A 16 22.46 21.35 27.54
N LYS A 17 22.37 22.61 27.12
CA LYS A 17 21.51 22.96 25.98
C LYS A 17 22.01 22.42 24.66
N SER A 18 23.27 22.32 24.44
CA SER A 18 23.83 21.78 23.20
C SER A 18 23.67 20.26 23.11
N GLU A 19 23.64 19.59 24.24
CA GLU A 19 23.39 18.15 24.30
C GLU A 19 21.93 17.80 24.02
N ILE A 20 20.99 18.66 24.42
CA ILE A 20 19.58 18.48 24.20
C ILE A 20 19.19 18.69 22.70
N ARG A 21 20.02 19.43 21.97
CA ARG A 21 19.76 19.77 20.56
C ARG A 21 19.73 18.58 19.61
N ASN A 22 20.36 17.50 19.97
CA ASN A 22 20.49 16.37 19.07
C ASN A 22 20.20 15.04 19.76
N PRO A 23 18.97 14.84 20.23
CA PRO A 23 18.59 13.58 20.85
C PRO A 23 18.68 12.41 19.88
N LYS A 24 18.60 12.67 18.57
CA LYS A 24 18.68 11.64 17.53
C LYS A 24 20.06 11.02 17.41
N SER A 25 21.13 11.75 17.73
CA SER A 25 22.47 11.20 17.68
C SER A 25 22.78 10.23 18.81
N LYS A 26 21.97 10.25 19.87
CA LYS A 26 22.12 9.32 21.00
C LYS A 26 21.37 8.01 20.82
N ILE A 27 20.42 7.95 19.88
CA ILE A 27 19.63 6.75 19.61
C ILE A 27 20.48 5.65 19.00
N GLY A 28 21.61 5.99 18.42
CA GLY A 28 22.57 5.06 17.86
C GLY A 28 23.82 4.85 18.72
N ASN A 29 23.71 4.84 20.04
CA ASN A 29 24.89 4.66 20.88
C ASN A 29 25.47 3.24 20.69
N PRO A 30 26.63 3.13 20.06
CA PRO A 30 27.20 1.83 19.75
C PRO A 30 27.73 1.09 20.97
N ALA A 31 27.76 1.74 22.13
CA ALA A 31 28.33 1.15 23.35
C ALA A 31 27.45 0.06 23.97
N THR A 32 26.17 0.01 23.61
CA THR A 32 25.25 -1.05 24.03
C THR A 32 24.82 -1.91 22.84
N ALA A 33 25.67 -1.95 21.83
CA ALA A 33 25.37 -2.52 20.53
C ALA A 33 25.01 -4.00 20.59
N THR A 34 23.75 -4.24 20.84
CA THR A 34 23.05 -5.20 20.06
C THR A 34 22.72 -4.45 18.75
N SER A 35 23.49 -4.66 17.71
CA SER A 35 23.23 -4.12 16.40
C SER A 35 21.91 -4.71 15.95
N GLU A 36 20.81 -4.00 16.15
CA GLU A 36 19.54 -4.37 15.52
C GLU A 36 19.73 -4.19 14.02
N THR A 37 19.89 -5.29 13.31
CA THR A 37 19.86 -5.30 11.86
C THR A 37 18.40 -5.16 11.46
N LEU A 38 17.99 -3.98 11.04
CA LEU A 38 16.67 -3.77 10.46
C LEU A 38 16.62 -4.46 9.09
N ILE A 39 15.79 -5.47 8.98
CA ILE A 39 15.57 -6.17 7.71
C ILE A 39 14.37 -5.49 7.02
N PRO A 40 14.58 -4.79 5.89
CA PRO A 40 13.51 -4.07 5.20
C PRO A 40 12.64 -5.03 4.38
N VAL A 41 11.83 -5.84 5.03
CA VAL A 41 10.98 -6.86 4.40
C VAL A 41 10.04 -6.27 3.34
N ILE A 42 9.45 -5.11 3.63
CA ILE A 42 8.50 -4.49 2.67
C ILE A 42 9.22 -4.05 1.39
N GLY A 43 10.38 -3.42 1.50
CA GLY A 43 11.16 -2.95 0.34
C GLY A 43 11.72 -4.08 -0.54
N GLU A 44 11.78 -5.29 -0.02
CA GLU A 44 12.16 -6.48 -0.80
C GLU A 44 11.02 -6.95 -1.71
N PHE A 45 9.77 -6.84 -1.27
CA PHE A 45 8.60 -7.37 -1.98
C PHE A 45 7.76 -6.32 -2.66
N ILE A 46 7.79 -5.05 -2.21
CA ILE A 46 6.98 -3.97 -2.75
C ILE A 46 7.86 -2.88 -3.33
N ALA A 47 7.56 -2.49 -4.55
CA ALA A 47 8.24 -1.40 -5.25
C ALA A 47 7.25 -0.39 -5.82
N VAL A 48 7.71 0.85 -5.95
CA VAL A 48 7.04 1.90 -6.70
C VAL A 48 7.98 2.32 -7.84
N LYS A 49 7.54 2.15 -9.09
CA LYS A 49 8.36 2.49 -10.25
C LYS A 49 7.56 3.39 -11.20
N PRO A 50 8.06 4.60 -11.49
CA PRO A 50 7.44 5.47 -12.49
C PRO A 50 7.28 4.76 -13.84
N GLY A 51 6.12 4.92 -14.48
CA GLY A 51 5.83 4.28 -15.77
C GLY A 51 5.48 2.79 -15.72
N PHE A 52 5.58 2.16 -14.55
CA PHE A 52 5.17 0.78 -14.36
C PHE A 52 3.98 0.71 -13.39
N CYS A 53 2.96 -0.07 -13.69
CA CYS A 53 1.71 -0.14 -12.92
C CYS A 53 1.04 1.23 -12.66
N GLY A 54 1.26 2.21 -13.55
CA GLY A 54 0.78 3.58 -13.36
C GLY A 54 1.49 4.34 -12.22
N GLY A 55 2.72 3.95 -11.88
CA GLY A 55 3.47 4.55 -10.76
C GLY A 55 2.97 4.12 -9.37
N LYS A 56 2.08 3.13 -9.31
CA LYS A 56 1.48 2.66 -8.05
C LYS A 56 2.30 1.53 -7.41
N PRO A 57 2.20 1.36 -6.08
CA PRO A 57 2.88 0.28 -5.38
C PRO A 57 2.43 -1.09 -5.90
N HIS A 58 3.39 -1.94 -6.21
CA HIS A 58 3.18 -3.26 -6.80
C HIS A 58 4.17 -4.28 -6.25
N ILE A 59 3.83 -5.57 -6.40
CA ILE A 59 4.72 -6.66 -5.99
C ILE A 59 5.88 -6.75 -6.98
N VAL A 60 7.10 -6.81 -6.46
CA VAL A 60 8.34 -6.90 -7.24
C VAL A 60 8.28 -8.08 -8.21
N GLY A 61 8.61 -7.83 -9.46
CA GLY A 61 8.56 -8.84 -10.52
C GLY A 61 7.17 -9.11 -11.09
N HIS A 62 6.11 -8.50 -10.55
CA HIS A 62 4.73 -8.70 -10.99
C HIS A 62 4.03 -7.38 -11.34
N ARG A 63 2.99 -7.46 -12.19
CA ARG A 63 2.10 -6.33 -12.46
C ARG A 63 0.91 -6.26 -11.50
N ILE A 64 0.99 -6.97 -10.39
CA ILE A 64 -0.03 -7.00 -9.36
C ILE A 64 0.25 -5.86 -8.39
N LYS A 65 -0.66 -4.89 -8.36
CA LYS A 65 -0.58 -3.74 -7.46
C LYS A 65 -1.00 -4.15 -6.05
N VAL A 66 -0.52 -3.44 -5.04
CA VAL A 66 -0.97 -3.60 -3.64
C VAL A 66 -2.49 -3.48 -3.52
N GLN A 67 -3.11 -2.56 -4.26
CA GLN A 67 -4.56 -2.39 -4.28
C GLN A 67 -5.32 -3.66 -4.70
N HIS A 68 -4.78 -4.50 -5.60
CA HIS A 68 -5.43 -5.76 -5.99
C HIS A 68 -5.44 -6.74 -4.83
N VAL A 69 -4.32 -6.87 -4.11
CA VAL A 69 -4.22 -7.72 -2.92
C VAL A 69 -5.18 -7.23 -1.82
N ALA A 70 -5.28 -5.90 -1.64
CA ALA A 70 -6.23 -5.29 -0.71
C ALA A 70 -7.68 -5.61 -1.08
N ILE A 71 -8.07 -5.52 -2.35
CA ILE A 71 -9.41 -5.87 -2.84
C ILE A 71 -9.71 -7.35 -2.57
N TRP A 72 -8.80 -8.26 -2.94
CA TRP A 72 -9.01 -9.69 -2.72
C TRP A 72 -9.19 -10.03 -1.25
N HIS A 73 -8.34 -9.44 -0.40
CA HIS A 73 -8.41 -9.71 1.04
C HIS A 73 -9.60 -9.02 1.72
N LYS A 74 -9.79 -7.71 1.50
CA LYS A 74 -10.78 -6.90 2.25
C LYS A 74 -12.20 -7.00 1.70
N ARG A 75 -12.35 -7.01 0.36
CA ARG A 75 -13.67 -6.97 -0.27
C ARG A 75 -14.16 -8.35 -0.68
N MET A 76 -13.26 -9.24 -1.07
CA MET A 76 -13.61 -10.61 -1.43
C MET A 76 -13.45 -11.61 -0.28
N GLY A 77 -12.85 -11.20 0.85
CA GLY A 77 -12.67 -12.03 2.04
C GLY A 77 -11.63 -13.15 1.90
N MET A 78 -10.77 -13.08 0.87
CA MET A 78 -9.76 -14.12 0.64
C MET A 78 -8.67 -14.06 1.70
N THR A 79 -8.26 -15.22 2.19
CA THR A 79 -7.05 -15.34 3.02
C THR A 79 -5.79 -15.18 2.17
N PRO A 80 -4.64 -14.82 2.76
CA PRO A 80 -3.37 -14.77 2.04
C PRO A 80 -3.02 -16.07 1.31
N GLU A 81 -3.33 -17.21 1.91
CA GLU A 81 -3.12 -18.54 1.35
C GLU A 81 -4.01 -18.80 0.12
N GLU A 82 -5.27 -18.38 0.18
CA GLU A 82 -6.20 -18.47 -0.96
C GLU A 82 -5.78 -17.57 -2.11
N ILE A 83 -5.24 -16.38 -1.81
CA ILE A 83 -4.67 -15.48 -2.82
C ILE A 83 -3.52 -16.17 -3.55
N VAL A 84 -2.59 -16.79 -2.82
CA VAL A 84 -1.48 -17.53 -3.44
C VAL A 84 -1.97 -18.76 -4.19
N ALA A 85 -2.95 -19.48 -3.67
CA ALA A 85 -3.54 -20.63 -4.37
C ALA A 85 -4.18 -20.23 -5.72
N THR A 86 -4.81 -19.07 -5.75
CA THR A 86 -5.44 -18.52 -6.99
C THR A 86 -4.41 -17.88 -7.93
N HIS A 87 -3.33 -17.34 -7.37
CA HIS A 87 -2.25 -16.67 -8.10
C HIS A 87 -0.90 -17.33 -7.80
N PRO A 88 -0.60 -18.50 -8.36
CA PRO A 88 0.58 -19.31 -8.01
C PRO A 88 1.93 -18.63 -8.31
N SER A 89 1.93 -17.54 -9.07
CA SER A 89 3.11 -16.74 -9.31
C SER A 89 3.51 -15.88 -8.12
N LEU A 90 2.59 -15.65 -7.17
CA LEU A 90 2.85 -14.88 -5.95
C LEU A 90 3.39 -15.79 -4.84
N SER A 91 4.30 -15.25 -4.05
CA SER A 91 4.72 -15.88 -2.82
C SER A 91 3.91 -15.39 -1.62
N LEU A 92 3.73 -16.23 -0.62
CA LEU A 92 3.02 -15.85 0.60
C LEU A 92 3.65 -14.65 1.32
N PRO A 93 5.00 -14.56 1.46
CA PRO A 93 5.65 -13.37 2.01
C PRO A 93 5.34 -12.09 1.22
N ALA A 94 5.26 -12.16 -0.11
CA ALA A 94 4.91 -10.99 -0.93
C ALA A 94 3.47 -10.52 -0.70
N VAL A 95 2.53 -11.45 -0.50
CA VAL A 95 1.13 -11.12 -0.16
C VAL A 95 1.06 -10.46 1.22
N PHE A 96 1.75 -10.99 2.23
CA PHE A 96 1.82 -10.37 3.55
C PHE A 96 2.49 -8.99 3.52
N ALA A 97 3.56 -8.82 2.75
CA ALA A 97 4.21 -7.52 2.57
C ALA A 97 3.26 -6.50 1.91
N ALA A 98 2.47 -6.93 0.93
CA ALA A 98 1.46 -6.08 0.29
C ALA A 98 0.36 -5.67 1.28
N LEU A 99 -0.12 -6.58 2.12
CA LEU A 99 -1.10 -6.27 3.17
C LEU A 99 -0.52 -5.35 4.25
N ALA A 100 0.73 -5.56 4.66
CA ALA A 100 1.41 -4.67 5.60
C ALA A 100 1.55 -3.26 5.02
N TYR A 101 1.95 -3.14 3.76
CA TYR A 101 2.01 -1.86 3.04
C TYR A 101 0.63 -1.19 2.98
N TYR A 102 -0.40 -1.93 2.60
CA TYR A 102 -1.78 -1.44 2.57
C TYR A 102 -2.20 -0.86 3.92
N HIS A 103 -1.96 -1.57 5.03
CA HIS A 103 -2.32 -1.09 6.37
C HIS A 103 -1.56 0.17 6.80
N GLY A 104 -0.37 0.39 6.28
CA GLY A 104 0.39 1.64 6.49
C GLY A 104 -0.09 2.81 5.61
N HIS A 105 -0.82 2.53 4.51
CA HIS A 105 -1.19 3.52 3.48
C HIS A 105 -2.68 3.41 3.08
N VAL A 106 -3.56 3.09 4.03
CA VAL A 106 -4.97 2.78 3.76
C VAL A 106 -5.65 3.89 2.96
N ALA A 107 -5.53 5.15 3.40
CA ALA A 107 -6.21 6.27 2.75
C ALA A 107 -5.77 6.46 1.30
N GLU A 108 -4.49 6.30 1.00
CA GLU A 108 -3.93 6.42 -0.35
C GLU A 108 -4.42 5.28 -1.25
N ILE A 109 -4.32 4.05 -0.77
CA ILE A 109 -4.71 2.86 -1.55
C ILE A 109 -6.23 2.82 -1.78
N GLU A 110 -7.04 3.17 -0.80
CA GLU A 110 -8.50 3.23 -0.98
C GLU A 110 -8.90 4.33 -1.97
N ALA A 111 -8.28 5.50 -1.93
CA ALA A 111 -8.50 6.55 -2.93
C ALA A 111 -8.15 6.09 -4.34
N ASP A 112 -7.08 5.32 -4.50
CA ASP A 112 -6.68 4.72 -5.76
C ASP A 112 -7.71 3.70 -6.27
N ILE A 113 -8.23 2.86 -5.38
CA ILE A 113 -9.26 1.87 -5.71
C ILE A 113 -10.54 2.59 -6.19
N GLU A 114 -10.99 3.59 -5.45
CA GLU A 114 -12.18 4.38 -5.83
C GLU A 114 -12.01 5.11 -7.16
N ALA A 115 -10.81 5.64 -7.44
CA ALA A 115 -10.51 6.30 -8.71
C ALA A 115 -10.58 5.32 -9.88
N ASP A 116 -10.01 4.12 -9.73
CA ASP A 116 -10.05 3.07 -10.74
C ASP A 116 -11.50 2.57 -10.95
N GLU A 117 -12.31 2.42 -9.91
CA GLU A 117 -13.72 2.04 -9.99
C GLU A 117 -14.56 3.08 -10.73
N ARG A 118 -14.37 4.36 -10.42
CA ARG A 118 -15.04 5.46 -11.13
C ARG A 118 -14.67 5.46 -12.62
N PHE A 119 -13.40 5.31 -12.92
CA PHE A 119 -12.94 5.24 -14.31
C PHE A 119 -13.59 4.09 -15.07
N VAL A 120 -13.64 2.89 -14.46
CA VAL A 120 -14.29 1.72 -15.06
C VAL A 120 -15.80 1.96 -15.28
N ALA A 121 -16.47 2.57 -14.30
CA ALA A 121 -17.90 2.91 -14.41
C ALA A 121 -18.17 3.90 -15.55
N GLU A 122 -17.35 4.94 -15.69
CA GLU A 122 -17.43 5.91 -16.77
C GLU A 122 -17.21 5.25 -18.15
N MET A 123 -16.18 4.41 -18.24
CA MET A 123 -15.87 3.70 -19.47
C MET A 123 -16.99 2.75 -19.87
N LYS A 124 -17.61 2.03 -18.93
CA LYS A 124 -18.78 1.18 -19.17
C LYS A 124 -19.98 2.00 -19.64
N ALA A 125 -20.24 3.15 -19.01
CA ALA A 125 -21.33 4.03 -19.41
C ALA A 125 -21.14 4.57 -20.84
N LYS A 126 -19.91 4.92 -21.22
CA LYS A 126 -19.58 5.41 -22.57
C LYS A 126 -19.61 4.31 -23.62
N ALA A 127 -19.24 3.10 -23.27
CA ALA A 127 -19.20 1.97 -24.21
C ALA A 127 -20.59 1.44 -24.59
N GLY A 128 -21.60 1.73 -23.76
CA GLY A 128 -22.94 1.18 -23.96
C GLY A 128 -23.00 -0.36 -23.82
N PRO A 129 -24.12 -0.98 -24.19
CA PRO A 129 -24.26 -2.43 -24.10
C PRO A 129 -23.31 -3.13 -25.06
N SER A 130 -22.59 -4.12 -24.55
CA SER A 130 -21.65 -4.91 -25.35
C SER A 130 -22.37 -5.66 -26.49
N LEU A 131 -21.65 -6.01 -27.56
CA LEU A 131 -22.18 -6.81 -28.63
C LEU A 131 -22.83 -8.13 -28.16
N LEU A 132 -22.24 -8.74 -27.13
CA LEU A 132 -22.77 -9.94 -26.50
C LEU A 132 -24.11 -9.67 -25.80
N GLN A 133 -24.22 -8.57 -25.07
CA GLN A 133 -25.46 -8.18 -24.41
C GLN A 133 -26.57 -7.86 -25.41
N LYS A 134 -26.24 -7.20 -26.53
CA LYS A 134 -27.19 -6.95 -27.61
C LYS A 134 -27.67 -8.27 -28.23
N LYS A 135 -26.73 -9.17 -28.49
CA LYS A 135 -27.04 -10.49 -29.07
C LYS A 135 -27.89 -11.35 -28.13
N LEU A 136 -27.59 -11.33 -26.82
CA LEU A 136 -28.41 -12.02 -25.82
C LEU A 136 -29.83 -11.43 -25.73
N ALA A 137 -29.94 -10.11 -25.74
CA ALA A 137 -31.25 -9.45 -25.76
C ALA A 137 -32.07 -9.78 -27.00
N GLU A 138 -31.44 -9.87 -28.19
CA GLU A 138 -32.09 -10.31 -29.44
C GLU A 138 -32.57 -11.76 -29.35
N LEU A 139 -31.74 -12.65 -28.77
CA LEU A 139 -32.12 -14.07 -28.62
C LEU A 139 -33.29 -14.24 -27.65
N HIS A 140 -33.26 -13.52 -26.49
CA HIS A 140 -34.39 -13.55 -25.55
C HIS A 140 -35.67 -12.97 -26.15
N ALA A 141 -35.58 -11.92 -26.95
CA ALA A 141 -36.74 -11.34 -27.61
C ALA A 141 -37.35 -12.30 -28.68
N GLN A 142 -36.57 -13.20 -29.25
CA GLN A 142 -37.03 -14.21 -30.18
C GLN A 142 -37.69 -15.39 -29.45
N ASP A 143 -37.24 -15.73 -28.26
CA ASP A 143 -37.77 -16.84 -27.47
C ASP A 143 -39.18 -16.51 -26.92
N ASP A 144 -39.41 -15.24 -26.59
CA ASP A 144 -40.75 -14.77 -26.15
C ASP A 144 -41.82 -14.73 -27.25
N GLN A 145 -41.42 -14.84 -28.52
CA GLN A 145 -42.37 -14.87 -29.66
C GLN A 145 -42.80 -16.26 -30.03
N VAL A 146 -42.18 -17.29 -29.49
CA VAL A 146 -42.61 -18.71 -29.70
C VAL A 146 -43.57 -19.07 -28.57
N SER A 147 -44.72 -18.47 -28.55
CA SER A 147 -45.84 -18.93 -27.71
C SER A 147 -46.53 -20.11 -28.42
N PRO A 148 -46.66 -21.26 -27.75
CA PRO A 148 -47.45 -22.36 -28.32
C PRO A 148 -48.92 -22.00 -28.29
N GLY A 149 -49.55 -22.09 -29.45
CA GLY A 149 -51.01 -22.12 -29.57
C GLY A 149 -51.60 -23.39 -28.95
#